data_0c760bdb167e6686b728ed21546afb4e
#
_entry.id   0c760bdb167e6686b728ed21546afb4e
#
_cell.length_a   1.000
_cell.length_b   1.000
_cell.length_c   1.000
_cell.angle_alpha   90.00
_cell.angle_beta   90.00
_cell.angle_gamma   90.00
#
_symmetry.space_group_name_H-M   'P 1'
#
loop_
_entity.id
_entity.type
_entity.pdbx_description
1 polymer ?
#
loop_
_entity_poly.entity_id
_entity_poly.type
_entity_poly.pdbx_seq_one_letter_code
_entity_poly.pdbx_strand_id
1 'polypeptide(L)'
;MKRLSWYDYITINIFWLGLNIRNTALGSIFMPYLVSLFAPEAYKNTALGAMRSAGLVIAMLVQPASGLMSDRSLSRFGRRRPYIVIGAILDCVFLVAIGLSQNYWALLIAVLLIQFSSNISHGPLQGLIPDLVPEYQRGRASAVKSVMELLPVILVGLTIAKLVGAGHLDWAIFATAASLLIVMLITAIFVKETPLQDKPDTPFWPPMLRVLGMLAGIGLGAVAGLIGGGLVGGLAGVLTFLISGAPFTWIVTGKLTLGAAVAIGVGGGAAMIVAVIVGVWAGVMATLGKEARNHASFTWWIVNRLMFLAAVPSIQGSVFYFVMYAFRIDEKAASDLTGSLTAVIGVFIIITALASGWLADRVGRKRLVGISGLMAAAGGVLLLSTIWVPSLVMIYIAGTIIGLATGLFMTSNWALGTDLVPDAEAGRFLGISNLAGAGAGIVGAGIGGLIADQLNSFRPGLGYFAIFASYAVLFALSTVSLLGVKKEKENLFQN
;
A
#
# COMPACT_ATOMS: atom_id res chain seq x y z
N MET A 1 -28.62 6.50 -21.18
CA MET A 1 -28.65 6.10 -19.73
C MET A 1 -29.38 7.16 -18.92
N LYS A 2 -30.22 6.75 -17.93
CA LYS A 2 -30.93 7.66 -17.03
C LYS A 2 -29.94 8.42 -16.14
N ARG A 3 -30.23 9.69 -15.84
CA ARG A 3 -29.41 10.48 -14.90
C ARG A 3 -29.48 9.82 -13.52
N LEU A 4 -28.30 9.52 -12.94
CA LEU A 4 -28.19 8.93 -11.61
C LEU A 4 -28.43 9.99 -10.52
N SER A 5 -29.05 9.57 -9.42
CA SER A 5 -29.28 10.36 -8.22
C SER A 5 -28.09 10.26 -7.26
N TRP A 6 -28.05 11.09 -6.22
CA TRP A 6 -27.05 10.98 -5.16
C TRP A 6 -27.10 9.63 -4.43
N TYR A 7 -28.29 9.06 -4.30
CA TYR A 7 -28.47 7.74 -3.72
C TYR A 7 -27.77 6.65 -4.54
N ASP A 8 -27.87 6.72 -5.86
CA ASP A 8 -27.19 5.76 -6.75
C ASP A 8 -25.66 5.83 -6.61
N TYR A 9 -25.09 7.04 -6.46
CA TYR A 9 -23.64 7.17 -6.23
C TYR A 9 -23.21 6.56 -4.91
N ILE A 10 -24.02 6.69 -3.86
CA ILE A 10 -23.72 6.07 -2.55
C ILE A 10 -23.83 4.55 -2.68
N THR A 11 -24.90 4.01 -3.21
CA THR A 11 -25.12 2.54 -3.27
C THR A 11 -24.10 1.82 -4.15
N ILE A 12 -23.66 2.42 -5.26
CA ILE A 12 -22.62 1.89 -6.15
C ILE A 12 -21.25 1.86 -5.43
N ASN A 13 -21.00 2.81 -4.52
CA ASN A 13 -19.71 2.97 -3.87
C ASN A 13 -19.65 2.50 -2.42
N ILE A 14 -20.76 2.17 -1.78
CA ILE A 14 -20.82 1.85 -0.34
C ILE A 14 -19.95 0.63 0.03
N PHE A 15 -19.77 -0.32 -0.88
CA PHE A 15 -18.94 -1.49 -0.63
C PHE A 15 -17.46 -1.13 -0.43
N TRP A 16 -16.97 -0.03 -1.05
CA TRP A 16 -15.62 0.50 -0.80
C TRP A 16 -15.41 0.85 0.68
N LEU A 17 -16.45 1.35 1.36
CA LEU A 17 -16.37 1.68 2.78
C LEU A 17 -16.08 0.42 3.62
N GLY A 18 -16.86 -0.65 3.49
CA GLY A 18 -16.66 -1.88 4.26
C GLY A 18 -15.35 -2.59 3.91
N LEU A 19 -15.01 -2.64 2.61
CA LEU A 19 -13.76 -3.22 2.15
C LEU A 19 -12.55 -2.50 2.77
N ASN A 20 -12.58 -1.17 2.84
CA ASN A 20 -11.48 -0.39 3.40
C ASN A 20 -11.50 -0.33 4.94
N ILE A 21 -12.67 -0.45 5.61
CA ILE A 21 -12.73 -0.71 7.07
C ILE A 21 -11.97 -1.99 7.38
N ARG A 22 -12.27 -3.09 6.66
CA ARG A 22 -11.58 -4.37 6.84
C ARG A 22 -10.09 -4.27 6.50
N ASN A 23 -9.72 -3.63 5.39
CA ASN A 23 -8.32 -3.45 4.99
C ASN A 23 -7.52 -2.69 6.04
N THR A 24 -8.05 -1.58 6.54
CA THR A 24 -7.40 -0.73 7.54
C THR A 24 -7.32 -1.45 8.89
N ALA A 25 -8.41 -2.09 9.34
CA ALA A 25 -8.42 -2.86 10.58
C ALA A 25 -7.40 -4.01 10.54
N LEU A 26 -7.39 -4.78 9.46
CA LEU A 26 -6.45 -5.88 9.28
C LEU A 26 -4.99 -5.38 9.22
N GLY A 27 -4.72 -4.40 8.36
CA GLY A 27 -3.35 -3.96 8.10
C GLY A 27 -2.72 -3.16 9.24
N SER A 28 -3.49 -2.30 9.92
CA SER A 28 -2.94 -1.39 10.93
C SER A 28 -3.11 -1.88 12.37
N ILE A 29 -4.07 -2.78 12.63
CA ILE A 29 -4.42 -3.20 13.99
C ILE A 29 -4.31 -4.72 14.16
N PHE A 30 -5.12 -5.54 13.46
CA PHE A 30 -5.19 -6.98 13.73
C PHE A 30 -3.89 -7.72 13.43
N MET A 31 -3.30 -7.50 12.25
CA MET A 31 -2.04 -8.17 11.91
C MET A 31 -0.90 -7.82 12.87
N PRO A 32 -0.55 -6.53 13.12
CA PRO A 32 0.52 -6.21 14.05
C PRO A 32 0.21 -6.68 15.48
N TYR A 33 -1.03 -6.55 15.96
CA TYR A 33 -1.45 -7.02 17.28
C TYR A 33 -1.28 -8.54 17.44
N LEU A 34 -1.81 -9.34 16.50
CA LEU A 34 -1.76 -10.80 16.59
C LEU A 34 -0.33 -11.34 16.32
N VAL A 35 0.42 -10.71 15.43
CA VAL A 35 1.82 -11.07 15.20
C VAL A 35 2.66 -10.81 16.46
N SER A 36 2.42 -9.72 17.21
CA SER A 36 3.12 -9.47 18.48
C SER A 36 2.86 -10.55 19.54
N LEU A 37 1.67 -11.17 19.51
CA LEU A 37 1.32 -12.27 20.42
C LEU A 37 1.91 -13.63 20.01
N PHE A 38 2.06 -13.87 18.70
CA PHE A 38 2.39 -15.21 18.18
C PHE A 38 3.81 -15.36 17.63
N ALA A 39 4.45 -14.27 17.24
CA ALA A 39 5.81 -14.31 16.72
C ALA A 39 6.82 -14.00 17.84
N PRO A 40 8.02 -14.63 17.81
CA PRO A 40 9.08 -14.29 18.74
C PRO A 40 9.46 -12.81 18.64
N GLU A 41 9.72 -12.15 19.77
CA GLU A 41 10.06 -10.73 19.85
C GLU A 41 11.22 -10.34 18.90
N ALA A 42 12.20 -11.22 18.74
CA ALA A 42 13.35 -11.01 17.86
C ALA A 42 13.03 -10.94 16.37
N TYR A 43 11.84 -11.41 15.93
CA TYR A 43 11.48 -11.54 14.51
C TYR A 43 10.09 -10.99 14.18
N LYS A 44 9.47 -10.24 15.09
CA LYS A 44 8.07 -9.76 14.90
C LYS A 44 7.90 -8.84 13.70
N ASN A 45 8.86 -7.96 13.42
CA ASN A 45 8.81 -7.07 12.26
C ASN A 45 8.99 -7.85 10.96
N THR A 46 9.93 -8.82 10.94
CA THR A 46 10.15 -9.73 9.80
C THR A 46 8.92 -10.58 9.54
N ALA A 47 8.31 -11.15 10.58
CA ALA A 47 7.10 -11.96 10.49
C ALA A 47 5.93 -11.16 9.90
N LEU A 48 5.71 -9.93 10.38
CA LEU A 48 4.68 -9.04 9.85
C LEU A 48 4.97 -8.65 8.40
N GLY A 49 6.22 -8.29 8.08
CA GLY A 49 6.65 -7.94 6.73
C GLY A 49 6.47 -9.09 5.74
N ALA A 50 6.86 -10.30 6.12
CA ALA A 50 6.69 -11.51 5.30
C ALA A 50 5.20 -11.83 5.05
N MET A 51 4.37 -11.77 6.10
CA MET A 51 2.92 -11.98 6.00
C MET A 51 2.26 -10.97 5.04
N ARG A 52 2.62 -9.69 5.13
CA ARG A 52 2.12 -8.63 4.23
C ARG A 52 2.57 -8.86 2.80
N SER A 53 3.85 -9.15 2.59
CA SER A 53 4.41 -9.40 1.26
C SER A 53 3.75 -10.59 0.58
N ALA A 54 3.57 -11.70 1.30
CA ALA A 54 2.87 -12.88 0.78
C ALA A 54 1.40 -12.57 0.41
N GLY A 55 0.71 -11.80 1.26
CA GLY A 55 -0.66 -11.35 0.98
C GLY A 55 -0.76 -10.48 -0.28
N LEU A 56 0.20 -9.56 -0.49
CA LEU A 56 0.24 -8.71 -1.68
C LEU A 56 0.50 -9.51 -2.97
N VAL A 57 1.31 -10.57 -2.92
CA VAL A 57 1.50 -11.47 -4.08
C VAL A 57 0.17 -12.13 -4.47
N ILE A 58 -0.61 -12.61 -3.49
CA ILE A 58 -1.94 -13.17 -3.75
C ILE A 58 -2.86 -12.12 -4.35
N ALA A 59 -2.87 -10.90 -3.79
CA ALA A 59 -3.68 -9.80 -4.29
C ALA A 59 -3.37 -9.48 -5.76
N MET A 60 -2.10 -9.43 -6.14
CA MET A 60 -1.66 -9.16 -7.51
C MET A 60 -2.14 -10.20 -8.52
N LEU A 61 -2.29 -11.45 -8.11
CA LEU A 61 -2.79 -12.53 -8.98
C LEU A 61 -4.31 -12.57 -9.03
N VAL A 62 -4.96 -12.52 -7.87
CA VAL A 62 -6.39 -12.77 -7.74
C VAL A 62 -7.23 -11.58 -8.24
N GLN A 63 -6.83 -10.35 -7.93
CA GLN A 63 -7.60 -9.17 -8.29
C GLN A 63 -7.83 -9.01 -9.80
N PRO A 64 -6.80 -9.05 -10.66
CA PRO A 64 -7.00 -9.00 -12.11
C PRO A 64 -7.75 -10.24 -12.66
N ALA A 65 -7.43 -11.43 -12.11
CA ALA A 65 -8.09 -12.67 -12.53
C ALA A 65 -9.60 -12.60 -12.27
N SER A 66 -10.01 -12.20 -11.07
CA SER A 66 -11.42 -12.06 -10.69
C SER A 66 -12.13 -10.98 -11.51
N GLY A 67 -11.45 -9.86 -11.79
CA GLY A 67 -11.94 -8.82 -12.70
C GLY A 67 -12.25 -9.37 -14.08
N LEU A 68 -11.29 -10.05 -14.71
CA LEU A 68 -11.44 -10.70 -16.03
C LEU A 68 -12.52 -11.80 -16.03
N MET A 69 -12.62 -12.57 -14.95
CA MET A 69 -13.67 -13.59 -14.83
C MET A 69 -15.05 -12.96 -14.72
N SER A 70 -15.19 -11.89 -13.94
CA SER A 70 -16.45 -11.18 -13.79
C SER A 70 -16.90 -10.49 -15.09
N ASP A 71 -15.95 -9.98 -15.90
CA ASP A 71 -16.24 -9.39 -17.21
C ASP A 71 -16.93 -10.37 -18.19
N ARG A 72 -16.77 -11.67 -17.95
CA ARG A 72 -17.30 -12.76 -18.79
C ARG A 72 -18.45 -13.52 -18.16
N SER A 73 -18.91 -13.07 -17.00
CA SER A 73 -19.97 -13.75 -16.25
C SER A 73 -21.33 -13.52 -16.91
N LEU A 74 -22.03 -14.61 -17.22
CA LEU A 74 -23.41 -14.63 -17.74
C LEU A 74 -24.44 -14.80 -16.62
N SER A 75 -24.07 -14.48 -15.37
CA SER A 75 -24.97 -14.63 -14.24
C SER A 75 -26.23 -13.78 -14.36
N ARG A 76 -27.39 -14.37 -14.08
CA ARG A 76 -28.70 -13.68 -14.02
C ARG A 76 -28.76 -12.56 -12.97
N PHE A 77 -27.84 -12.58 -12.00
CA PHE A 77 -27.75 -11.57 -10.93
C PHE A 77 -26.85 -10.37 -11.29
N GLY A 78 -26.37 -10.30 -12.54
CA GLY A 78 -25.38 -9.34 -13.01
C GLY A 78 -23.98 -9.97 -13.09
N ARG A 79 -23.05 -9.28 -13.75
CA ARG A 79 -21.70 -9.81 -13.98
C ARG A 79 -20.76 -9.61 -12.80
N ARG A 80 -20.89 -8.52 -12.04
CA ARG A 80 -20.00 -8.13 -10.93
C ARG A 80 -20.51 -8.59 -9.56
N ARG A 81 -21.82 -8.45 -9.30
CA ARG A 81 -22.45 -8.71 -8.00
C ARG A 81 -22.14 -10.09 -7.42
N PRO A 82 -22.22 -11.21 -8.15
CA PRO A 82 -21.95 -12.53 -7.59
C PRO A 82 -20.54 -12.64 -6.97
N TYR A 83 -19.54 -12.08 -7.66
CA TYR A 83 -18.14 -12.08 -7.18
C TYR A 83 -17.98 -11.21 -5.93
N ILE A 84 -18.62 -10.04 -5.88
CA ILE A 84 -18.62 -9.15 -4.71
C ILE A 84 -19.23 -9.87 -3.51
N VAL A 85 -20.37 -10.53 -3.69
CA VAL A 85 -21.08 -11.24 -2.61
C VAL A 85 -20.26 -12.44 -2.12
N ILE A 86 -19.77 -13.28 -3.04
CA ILE A 86 -18.97 -14.47 -2.68
C ILE A 86 -17.69 -14.02 -1.95
N GLY A 87 -16.96 -13.05 -2.49
CA GLY A 87 -15.74 -12.56 -1.86
C GLY A 87 -16.00 -11.97 -0.46
N ALA A 88 -17.06 -11.18 -0.28
CA ALA A 88 -17.42 -10.61 1.02
C ALA A 88 -17.81 -11.65 2.06
N ILE A 89 -18.58 -12.70 1.68
CA ILE A 89 -18.92 -13.79 2.59
C ILE A 89 -17.67 -14.55 3.02
N LEU A 90 -16.81 -14.91 2.07
CA LEU A 90 -15.53 -15.56 2.37
C LEU A 90 -14.63 -14.70 3.23
N ASP A 91 -14.57 -13.37 2.99
CA ASP A 91 -13.85 -12.41 3.83
C ASP A 91 -14.31 -12.48 5.29
N CYS A 92 -15.62 -12.53 5.54
CA CYS A 92 -16.17 -12.64 6.90
C CYS A 92 -15.76 -13.96 7.56
N VAL A 93 -15.79 -15.08 6.81
CA VAL A 93 -15.35 -16.39 7.32
C VAL A 93 -13.87 -16.35 7.69
N PHE A 94 -13.03 -15.82 6.82
CA PHE A 94 -11.58 -15.78 7.08
C PHE A 94 -11.21 -14.70 8.12
N LEU A 95 -12.01 -13.65 8.28
CA LEU A 95 -11.84 -12.69 9.36
C LEU A 95 -12.09 -13.34 10.72
N VAL A 96 -13.11 -14.19 10.83
CA VAL A 96 -13.35 -15.01 12.03
C VAL A 96 -12.19 -15.99 12.24
N ALA A 97 -11.68 -16.62 11.19
CA ALA A 97 -10.51 -17.50 11.29
C ALA A 97 -9.25 -16.77 11.81
N ILE A 98 -9.06 -15.48 11.44
CA ILE A 98 -8.00 -14.63 12.01
C ILE A 98 -8.19 -14.48 13.52
N GLY A 99 -9.41 -14.23 13.99
CA GLY A 99 -9.72 -14.10 15.43
C GLY A 99 -9.54 -15.39 16.21
N LEU A 100 -9.75 -16.53 15.58
CA LEU A 100 -9.59 -17.86 16.19
C LEU A 100 -8.16 -18.42 16.06
N SER A 101 -7.24 -17.71 15.41
CA SER A 101 -5.86 -18.16 15.25
C SER A 101 -5.15 -18.21 16.61
N GLN A 102 -4.39 -19.29 16.85
CA GLN A 102 -3.66 -19.52 18.10
C GLN A 102 -2.15 -19.53 17.95
N ASN A 103 -1.67 -19.37 16.72
CA ASN A 103 -0.25 -19.33 16.41
C ASN A 103 -0.02 -18.59 15.09
N TYR A 104 1.26 -18.23 14.84
CA TYR A 104 1.65 -17.47 13.66
C TYR A 104 1.26 -18.15 12.33
N TRP A 105 1.38 -19.48 12.21
CA TRP A 105 1.12 -20.18 10.97
C TRP A 105 -0.39 -20.22 10.64
N ALA A 106 -1.24 -20.44 11.66
CA ALA A 106 -2.69 -20.36 11.50
C ALA A 106 -3.11 -18.94 11.08
N LEU A 107 -2.54 -17.92 11.72
CA LEU A 107 -2.75 -16.53 11.36
C LEU A 107 -2.30 -16.24 9.93
N LEU A 108 -1.10 -16.70 9.53
CA LEU A 108 -0.58 -16.51 8.17
C LEU A 108 -1.55 -17.11 7.13
N ILE A 109 -1.97 -18.35 7.33
CA ILE A 109 -2.91 -19.02 6.40
C ILE A 109 -4.22 -18.24 6.33
N ALA A 110 -4.80 -17.82 7.46
CA ALA A 110 -6.03 -17.04 7.50
C ALA A 110 -5.86 -15.69 6.77
N VAL A 111 -4.72 -15.01 6.93
CA VAL A 111 -4.41 -13.76 6.21
C VAL A 111 -4.24 -14.00 4.71
N LEU A 112 -3.63 -15.09 4.28
CA LEU A 112 -3.52 -15.41 2.85
C LEU A 112 -4.90 -15.73 2.25
N LEU A 113 -5.76 -16.41 2.98
CA LEU A 113 -7.12 -16.73 2.55
C LEU A 113 -8.00 -15.48 2.48
N ILE A 114 -7.89 -14.55 3.45
CA ILE A 114 -8.63 -13.27 3.38
C ILE A 114 -8.11 -12.38 2.25
N GLN A 115 -6.83 -12.42 1.92
CA GLN A 115 -6.32 -11.70 0.77
C GLN A 115 -6.82 -12.29 -0.55
N PHE A 116 -6.97 -13.61 -0.61
CA PHE A 116 -7.61 -14.28 -1.75
C PHE A 116 -9.06 -13.86 -1.91
N SER A 117 -9.89 -14.02 -0.86
CA SER A 117 -11.33 -13.71 -0.90
C SER A 117 -11.61 -12.23 -1.16
N SER A 118 -10.88 -11.35 -0.52
CA SER A 118 -11.01 -9.91 -0.72
C SER A 118 -10.78 -9.48 -2.16
N ASN A 119 -9.78 -10.07 -2.80
CA ASN A 119 -9.46 -9.71 -4.17
C ASN A 119 -10.42 -10.34 -5.20
N ILE A 120 -11.19 -11.38 -4.80
CA ILE A 120 -12.35 -11.85 -5.58
C ILE A 120 -13.40 -10.75 -5.71
N SER A 121 -13.68 -10.00 -4.64
CA SER A 121 -14.64 -8.89 -4.68
C SER A 121 -14.04 -7.59 -5.21
N HIS A 122 -12.77 -7.31 -4.91
CA HIS A 122 -12.11 -6.03 -5.24
C HIS A 122 -11.96 -5.83 -6.76
N GLY A 123 -11.56 -6.87 -7.51
CA GLY A 123 -11.43 -6.80 -8.97
C GLY A 123 -12.74 -6.36 -9.65
N PRO A 124 -13.84 -7.09 -9.47
CA PRO A 124 -15.16 -6.71 -10.01
C PRO A 124 -15.67 -5.37 -9.51
N LEU A 125 -15.43 -5.01 -8.26
CA LEU A 125 -15.86 -3.74 -7.67
C LEU A 125 -15.33 -2.53 -8.44
N GLN A 126 -14.10 -2.58 -8.94
CA GLN A 126 -13.50 -1.51 -9.75
C GLN A 126 -14.27 -1.25 -11.04
N GLY A 127 -14.96 -2.26 -11.58
CA GLY A 127 -15.75 -2.17 -12.80
C GLY A 127 -17.13 -1.54 -12.63
N LEU A 128 -17.66 -1.38 -11.41
CA LEU A 128 -19.03 -0.87 -11.21
C LEU A 128 -19.19 0.57 -11.70
N ILE A 129 -18.24 1.46 -11.48
CA ILE A 129 -18.34 2.86 -11.93
C ILE A 129 -18.35 2.94 -13.46
N PRO A 130 -17.37 2.39 -14.21
CA PRO A 130 -17.42 2.45 -15.68
C PRO A 130 -18.63 1.75 -16.29
N ASP A 131 -19.16 0.70 -15.62
CA ASP A 131 -20.31 -0.07 -16.14
C ASP A 131 -21.66 0.62 -15.92
N LEU A 132 -21.85 1.26 -14.77
CA LEU A 132 -23.15 1.75 -14.33
C LEU A 132 -23.30 3.26 -14.40
N VAL A 133 -22.18 4.01 -14.39
CA VAL A 133 -22.21 5.47 -14.32
C VAL A 133 -21.95 6.08 -15.70
N PRO A 134 -22.88 6.94 -16.21
CA PRO A 134 -22.66 7.68 -17.43
C PRO A 134 -21.38 8.51 -17.37
N GLU A 135 -20.70 8.65 -18.50
CA GLU A 135 -19.37 9.29 -18.57
C GLU A 135 -19.33 10.68 -17.95
N TYR A 136 -20.32 11.53 -18.26
CA TYR A 136 -20.43 12.89 -17.71
C TYR A 136 -20.71 12.95 -16.20
N GLN A 137 -21.01 11.82 -15.54
CA GLN A 137 -21.26 11.72 -14.10
C GLN A 137 -20.15 10.95 -13.34
N ARG A 138 -19.21 10.33 -14.04
CA ARG A 138 -18.13 9.52 -13.43
C ARG A 138 -17.28 10.30 -12.43
N GLY A 139 -17.06 11.60 -12.66
CA GLY A 139 -16.34 12.46 -11.73
C GLY A 139 -17.01 12.53 -10.35
N ARG A 140 -18.34 12.66 -10.29
CA ARG A 140 -19.10 12.68 -9.02
C ARG A 140 -19.07 11.32 -8.33
N ALA A 141 -19.25 10.24 -9.07
CA ALA A 141 -19.17 8.89 -8.52
C ALA A 141 -17.78 8.59 -7.96
N SER A 142 -16.71 9.02 -8.64
CA SER A 142 -15.34 8.88 -8.18
C SER A 142 -15.05 9.70 -6.92
N ALA A 143 -15.64 10.89 -6.79
CA ALA A 143 -15.51 11.69 -5.55
C ALA A 143 -16.15 10.97 -4.36
N VAL A 144 -17.36 10.38 -4.53
CA VAL A 144 -18.02 9.58 -3.48
C VAL A 144 -17.17 8.34 -3.15
N LYS A 145 -16.63 7.64 -4.16
CA LYS A 145 -15.70 6.52 -3.96
C LYS A 145 -14.51 6.93 -3.09
N SER A 146 -13.86 8.04 -3.40
CA SER A 146 -12.68 8.50 -2.64
C SER A 146 -13.02 8.75 -1.17
N VAL A 147 -14.19 9.31 -0.87
CA VAL A 147 -14.64 9.47 0.52
C VAL A 147 -14.84 8.10 1.19
N MET A 148 -15.48 7.15 0.49
CA MET A 148 -15.69 5.78 1.01
C MET A 148 -14.36 4.99 1.20
N GLU A 149 -13.31 5.35 0.47
CA GLU A 149 -11.99 4.75 0.61
C GLU A 149 -11.18 5.35 1.78
N LEU A 150 -11.31 6.64 2.04
CA LEU A 150 -10.49 7.34 3.04
C LEU A 150 -11.14 7.41 4.43
N LEU A 151 -12.48 7.52 4.50
CA LEU A 151 -13.21 7.59 5.77
C LEU A 151 -12.92 6.40 6.72
N PRO A 152 -12.73 5.18 6.25
CA PRO A 152 -12.34 4.03 7.08
C PRO A 152 -11.11 4.23 7.94
N VAL A 153 -10.14 5.03 7.50
CA VAL A 153 -8.91 5.30 8.27
C VAL A 153 -9.27 5.96 9.61
N ILE A 154 -10.23 6.89 9.60
CA ILE A 154 -10.72 7.56 10.81
C ILE A 154 -11.61 6.61 11.62
N LEU A 155 -12.57 5.95 10.97
CA LEU A 155 -13.52 5.07 11.65
C LEU A 155 -12.81 3.94 12.40
N VAL A 156 -11.87 3.26 11.75
CA VAL A 156 -11.11 2.15 12.37
C VAL A 156 -10.29 2.65 13.55
N GLY A 157 -9.62 3.79 13.41
CA GLY A 157 -8.84 4.38 14.50
C GLY A 157 -9.67 4.74 15.72
N LEU A 158 -10.90 5.24 15.52
CA LEU A 158 -11.79 5.67 16.62
C LEU A 158 -12.64 4.53 17.20
N THR A 159 -12.79 3.40 16.51
CA THR A 159 -13.66 2.29 16.94
C THR A 159 -12.91 0.99 17.12
N ILE A 160 -12.48 0.37 16.02
CA ILE A 160 -11.86 -0.97 16.03
C ILE A 160 -10.59 -1.01 16.88
N ALA A 161 -9.71 -0.02 16.72
CA ALA A 161 -8.47 0.07 17.49
C ALA A 161 -8.73 0.19 18.99
N LYS A 162 -9.75 0.96 19.39
CA LYS A 162 -10.16 1.11 20.79
C LYS A 162 -10.76 -0.15 21.38
N LEU A 163 -11.55 -0.90 20.60
CA LEU A 163 -12.06 -2.20 21.03
C LEU A 163 -10.92 -3.18 21.30
N VAL A 164 -9.91 -3.24 20.41
CA VAL A 164 -8.72 -4.08 20.63
C VAL A 164 -7.92 -3.58 21.83
N GLY A 165 -7.73 -2.28 21.97
CA GLY A 165 -7.08 -1.66 23.13
C GLY A 165 -7.76 -1.96 24.45
N ALA A 166 -9.08 -2.03 24.46
CA ALA A 166 -9.88 -2.44 25.63
C ALA A 166 -9.85 -3.96 25.88
N GLY A 167 -9.16 -4.76 25.04
CA GLY A 167 -9.09 -6.22 25.16
C GLY A 167 -10.24 -6.99 24.54
N HIS A 168 -11.08 -6.34 23.75
CA HIS A 168 -12.26 -6.92 23.09
C HIS A 168 -11.98 -7.19 21.60
N LEU A 169 -10.99 -8.06 21.31
CA LEU A 169 -10.62 -8.43 19.95
C LEU A 169 -11.78 -9.10 19.19
N ASP A 170 -12.54 -9.95 19.85
CA ASP A 170 -13.73 -10.62 19.33
C ASP A 170 -14.79 -9.63 18.84
N TRP A 171 -15.11 -8.63 19.64
CA TRP A 171 -16.03 -7.55 19.26
C TRP A 171 -15.48 -6.69 18.12
N ALA A 172 -14.18 -6.43 18.07
CA ALA A 172 -13.54 -5.71 16.98
C ALA A 172 -13.65 -6.47 15.66
N ILE A 173 -13.43 -7.79 15.68
CA ILE A 173 -13.58 -8.66 14.52
C ILE A 173 -15.03 -8.73 14.08
N PHE A 174 -15.96 -8.92 15.04
CA PHE A 174 -17.40 -8.96 14.76
C PHE A 174 -17.88 -7.63 14.13
N ALA A 175 -17.50 -6.48 14.69
CA ALA A 175 -17.87 -5.17 14.15
C ALA A 175 -17.32 -4.96 12.72
N THR A 176 -16.08 -5.42 12.46
CA THR A 176 -15.48 -5.36 11.13
C THR A 176 -16.23 -6.25 10.15
N ALA A 177 -16.53 -7.48 10.51
CA ALA A 177 -17.31 -8.42 9.68
C ALA A 177 -18.74 -7.91 9.44
N ALA A 178 -19.41 -7.43 10.48
CA ALA A 178 -20.76 -6.88 10.37
C ALA A 178 -20.81 -5.66 9.45
N SER A 179 -19.84 -4.75 9.54
CA SER A 179 -19.74 -3.60 8.64
C SER A 179 -19.61 -4.02 7.18
N LEU A 180 -18.77 -5.04 6.90
CA LEU A 180 -18.59 -5.57 5.55
C LEU A 180 -19.86 -6.25 5.03
N LEU A 181 -20.54 -7.06 5.86
CA LEU A 181 -21.79 -7.72 5.50
C LEU A 181 -22.92 -6.71 5.23
N ILE A 182 -23.06 -5.68 6.05
CA ILE A 182 -24.08 -4.64 5.87
C ILE A 182 -23.90 -3.94 4.52
N VAL A 183 -22.68 -3.47 4.21
CA VAL A 183 -22.44 -2.78 2.93
C VAL A 183 -22.53 -3.72 1.74
N MET A 184 -22.18 -5.00 1.91
CA MET A 184 -22.38 -6.04 0.89
C MET A 184 -23.87 -6.24 0.61
N LEU A 185 -24.71 -6.36 1.63
CA LEU A 185 -26.16 -6.49 1.47
C LEU A 185 -26.76 -5.26 0.78
N ILE A 186 -26.36 -4.06 1.17
CA ILE A 186 -26.79 -2.81 0.50
C ILE A 186 -26.41 -2.88 -0.99
N THR A 187 -25.17 -3.22 -1.30
CA THR A 187 -24.71 -3.33 -2.69
C THR A 187 -25.48 -4.42 -3.45
N ALA A 188 -25.69 -5.59 -2.84
CA ALA A 188 -26.38 -6.72 -3.45
C ALA A 188 -27.88 -6.42 -3.75
N ILE A 189 -28.53 -5.63 -2.91
CA ILE A 189 -29.97 -5.31 -3.06
C ILE A 189 -30.17 -4.13 -4.01
N PHE A 190 -29.41 -3.04 -3.85
CA PHE A 190 -29.69 -1.77 -4.52
C PHE A 190 -28.93 -1.57 -5.84
N VAL A 191 -27.77 -2.18 -6.02
CA VAL A 191 -27.03 -2.09 -7.29
C VAL A 191 -27.66 -3.04 -8.30
N LYS A 192 -28.25 -2.50 -9.36
CA LYS A 192 -28.88 -3.27 -10.43
C LYS A 192 -27.97 -3.29 -11.65
N GLU A 193 -27.48 -4.46 -11.98
CA GLU A 193 -26.72 -4.71 -13.21
C GLU A 193 -27.62 -5.36 -14.27
N THR A 194 -27.41 -4.99 -15.53
CA THR A 194 -28.00 -5.73 -16.66
C THR A 194 -27.14 -6.95 -16.96
N PRO A 195 -27.70 -8.18 -16.94
CA PRO A 195 -26.96 -9.38 -17.31
C PRO A 195 -26.43 -9.26 -18.74
N LEU A 196 -25.25 -9.83 -18.98
CA LEU A 196 -24.71 -9.96 -20.33
C LEU A 196 -25.53 -11.02 -21.08
N GLN A 197 -25.86 -10.73 -22.35
CA GLN A 197 -26.54 -11.69 -23.23
C GLN A 197 -25.51 -12.67 -23.83
N ASP A 198 -24.36 -12.14 -24.27
CA ASP A 198 -23.30 -12.92 -24.87
C ASP A 198 -21.98 -12.73 -24.16
N LYS A 199 -21.14 -13.79 -24.21
CA LYS A 199 -19.81 -13.75 -23.62
C LYS A 199 -18.88 -12.92 -24.51
N PRO A 200 -18.13 -11.93 -23.95
CA PRO A 200 -17.18 -11.16 -24.73
C PRO A 200 -16.05 -12.03 -25.31
N ASP A 201 -15.67 -11.79 -26.56
CA ASP A 201 -14.60 -12.50 -27.28
C ASP A 201 -13.19 -12.10 -26.83
N THR A 202 -13.06 -11.29 -25.79
CA THR A 202 -11.76 -10.84 -25.28
C THR A 202 -10.97 -12.01 -24.69
N PRO A 203 -9.71 -12.26 -25.09
CA PRO A 203 -8.95 -13.40 -24.60
C PRO A 203 -8.55 -13.22 -23.13
N PHE A 204 -8.58 -14.31 -22.33
CA PHE A 204 -8.23 -14.29 -20.90
C PHE A 204 -6.71 -14.19 -20.67
N TRP A 205 -5.93 -14.95 -21.44
CA TRP A 205 -4.52 -15.15 -21.18
C TRP A 205 -3.63 -13.93 -21.41
N PRO A 206 -3.79 -13.12 -22.49
CA PRO A 206 -2.90 -12.00 -22.71
C PRO A 206 -2.85 -10.97 -21.56
N PRO A 207 -3.98 -10.53 -20.95
CA PRO A 207 -3.92 -9.70 -19.75
C PRO A 207 -3.26 -10.42 -18.56
N MET A 208 -3.52 -11.71 -18.38
CA MET A 208 -2.96 -12.48 -17.27
C MET A 208 -1.44 -12.68 -17.41
N LEU A 209 -0.93 -12.90 -18.62
CA LEU A 209 0.51 -12.95 -18.90
C LEU A 209 1.21 -11.64 -18.58
N ARG A 210 0.56 -10.49 -18.77
CA ARG A 210 1.10 -9.19 -18.36
C ARG A 210 1.22 -9.08 -16.84
N VAL A 211 0.25 -9.58 -16.09
CA VAL A 211 0.32 -9.66 -14.61
C VAL A 211 1.50 -10.52 -14.17
N LEU A 212 1.66 -11.70 -14.78
CA LEU A 212 2.80 -12.59 -14.51
C LEU A 212 4.14 -11.93 -14.90
N GLY A 213 4.18 -11.21 -16.02
CA GLY A 213 5.35 -10.41 -16.42
C GLY A 213 5.71 -9.33 -15.42
N MET A 214 4.72 -8.64 -14.84
CA MET A 214 4.94 -7.66 -13.78
C MET A 214 5.47 -8.31 -12.50
N LEU A 215 4.92 -9.47 -12.10
CA LEU A 215 5.41 -10.23 -10.95
C LEU A 215 6.86 -10.69 -11.16
N ALA A 216 7.19 -11.17 -12.36
CA ALA A 216 8.56 -11.50 -12.71
C ALA A 216 9.49 -10.28 -12.63
N GLY A 217 9.03 -9.11 -13.09
CA GLY A 217 9.74 -7.85 -12.95
C GLY A 217 10.00 -7.46 -11.49
N ILE A 218 9.00 -7.61 -10.61
CA ILE A 218 9.16 -7.39 -9.16
C ILE A 218 10.18 -8.37 -8.57
N GLY A 219 10.11 -9.65 -8.96
CA GLY A 219 11.08 -10.67 -8.55
C GLY A 219 12.52 -10.33 -8.97
N LEU A 220 12.71 -9.90 -10.24
CA LEU A 220 13.98 -9.40 -10.72
C LEU A 220 14.46 -8.16 -9.96
N GLY A 221 13.54 -7.25 -9.65
CA GLY A 221 13.83 -6.09 -8.81
C GLY A 221 14.29 -6.49 -7.42
N ALA A 222 13.64 -7.48 -6.79
CA ALA A 222 14.04 -7.98 -5.49
C ALA A 222 15.45 -8.60 -5.50
N VAL A 223 15.76 -9.43 -6.50
CA VAL A 223 17.10 -10.01 -6.71
C VAL A 223 18.15 -8.92 -6.94
N ALA A 224 17.88 -7.97 -7.84
CA ALA A 224 18.77 -6.84 -8.09
C ALA A 224 18.97 -5.98 -6.84
N GLY A 225 17.90 -5.77 -6.05
CA GLY A 225 17.94 -5.09 -4.78
C GLY A 225 18.85 -5.78 -3.77
N LEU A 226 18.74 -7.11 -3.63
CA LEU A 226 19.62 -7.89 -2.75
C LEU A 226 21.09 -7.80 -3.17
N ILE A 227 21.37 -7.91 -4.47
CA ILE A 227 22.74 -7.78 -5.00
C ILE A 227 23.26 -6.36 -4.78
N GLY A 228 22.54 -5.33 -5.24
CA GLY A 228 22.94 -3.93 -5.12
C GLY A 228 23.06 -3.49 -3.66
N GLY A 229 22.09 -3.88 -2.84
CA GLY A 229 22.13 -3.63 -1.39
C GLY A 229 23.27 -4.35 -0.69
N GLY A 230 23.56 -5.60 -1.08
CA GLY A 230 24.71 -6.35 -0.58
C GLY A 230 26.05 -5.70 -0.92
N LEU A 231 26.20 -5.21 -2.16
CA LEU A 231 27.41 -4.47 -2.59
C LEU A 231 27.57 -3.16 -1.82
N VAL A 232 26.53 -2.32 -1.78
CA VAL A 232 26.55 -1.02 -1.07
C VAL A 232 26.75 -1.23 0.43
N GLY A 233 26.03 -2.18 1.02
CA GLY A 233 26.18 -2.52 2.43
C GLY A 233 27.56 -3.10 2.76
N GLY A 234 28.07 -3.99 1.91
CA GLY A 234 29.44 -4.53 2.04
C GLY A 234 30.50 -3.44 2.03
N LEU A 235 30.41 -2.50 1.07
CA LEU A 235 31.30 -1.34 1.01
C LEU A 235 31.19 -0.48 2.28
N ALA A 236 29.97 -0.18 2.74
CA ALA A 236 29.74 0.60 3.96
C ALA A 236 30.31 -0.09 5.19
N GLY A 237 30.18 -1.41 5.30
CA GLY A 237 30.76 -2.21 6.38
C GLY A 237 32.29 -2.21 6.36
N VAL A 238 32.90 -2.37 5.17
CA VAL A 238 34.38 -2.27 4.99
C VAL A 238 34.88 -0.89 5.37
N LEU A 239 34.21 0.17 4.92
CA LEU A 239 34.57 1.56 5.31
C LEU A 239 34.47 1.76 6.82
N THR A 240 33.43 1.17 7.46
CA THR A 240 33.30 1.22 8.92
C THR A 240 34.50 0.52 9.61
N PHE A 241 34.91 -0.63 9.10
CA PHE A 241 36.13 -1.33 9.61
C PHE A 241 37.38 -0.46 9.45
N LEU A 242 37.61 0.14 8.28
CA LEU A 242 38.80 0.97 8.03
C LEU A 242 38.86 2.22 8.92
N ILE A 243 37.66 2.81 9.24
CA ILE A 243 37.60 4.04 10.04
C ILE A 243 37.63 3.75 11.54
N SER A 244 36.93 2.71 12.02
CA SER A 244 36.69 2.44 13.43
C SER A 244 37.52 1.26 13.99
N GLY A 245 38.19 0.49 13.10
CA GLY A 245 38.83 -0.78 13.49
C GLY A 245 37.85 -1.88 13.92
N ALA A 246 36.53 -1.64 13.82
CA ALA A 246 35.51 -2.60 14.22
C ALA A 246 35.49 -3.79 13.25
N PRO A 247 35.58 -5.05 13.71
CA PRO A 247 35.66 -6.20 12.81
C PRO A 247 34.43 -6.31 11.90
N PHE A 248 34.65 -6.59 10.62
CA PHE A 248 33.64 -6.87 9.63
C PHE A 248 33.26 -8.36 9.65
N THR A 249 32.82 -8.83 10.81
CA THR A 249 32.26 -10.18 10.95
C THR A 249 30.79 -10.06 11.30
N TRP A 250 29.97 -10.94 10.69
CA TRP A 250 28.52 -10.90 10.95
C TRP A 250 28.20 -11.16 12.41
N ILE A 251 28.93 -12.07 13.03
CA ILE A 251 28.70 -12.45 14.43
C ILE A 251 30.05 -12.69 15.12
N VAL A 252 30.35 -11.89 16.10
CA VAL A 252 31.40 -12.18 17.10
C VAL A 252 30.70 -12.48 18.42
N THR A 253 30.93 -13.66 18.97
CA THR A 253 30.33 -14.09 20.26
C THR A 253 28.80 -14.04 20.31
N GLY A 254 28.12 -14.36 19.19
CA GLY A 254 26.65 -14.37 19.11
C GLY A 254 25.98 -13.01 18.96
N LYS A 255 26.75 -11.91 18.80
CA LYS A 255 26.20 -10.55 18.61
C LYS A 255 26.65 -9.95 17.29
N LEU A 256 25.77 -9.13 16.71
CA LEU A 256 26.09 -8.36 15.50
C LEU A 256 27.25 -7.38 15.79
N THR A 257 28.16 -7.23 14.82
CA THR A 257 29.23 -6.23 14.91
C THR A 257 28.77 -4.88 14.36
N LEU A 258 29.46 -3.76 14.69
CA LEU A 258 29.16 -2.44 14.17
C LEU A 258 29.23 -2.42 12.64
N GLY A 259 30.25 -3.04 12.04
CA GLY A 259 30.38 -3.11 10.57
C GLY A 259 29.21 -3.86 9.92
N ALA A 260 28.74 -4.96 10.52
CA ALA A 260 27.57 -5.69 10.03
C ALA A 260 26.29 -4.88 10.22
N ALA A 261 26.12 -4.15 11.34
CA ALA A 261 24.95 -3.30 11.55
C ALA A 261 24.86 -2.15 10.51
N VAL A 262 25.98 -1.50 10.22
CA VAL A 262 26.05 -0.47 9.17
C VAL A 262 25.78 -1.07 7.80
N ALA A 263 26.35 -2.26 7.49
CA ALA A 263 26.11 -2.97 6.24
C ALA A 263 24.62 -3.30 6.05
N ILE A 264 23.93 -3.78 7.08
CA ILE A 264 22.49 -4.09 7.02
C ILE A 264 21.67 -2.81 6.84
N GLY A 265 21.94 -1.75 7.60
CA GLY A 265 21.16 -0.51 7.54
C GLY A 265 21.29 0.20 6.20
N VAL A 266 22.51 0.47 5.77
CA VAL A 266 22.81 1.15 4.51
C VAL A 266 22.48 0.27 3.30
N GLY A 267 22.88 -1.01 3.38
CA GLY A 267 22.60 -1.99 2.33
C GLY A 267 21.12 -2.27 2.15
N GLY A 268 20.35 -2.34 3.24
CA GLY A 268 18.91 -2.54 3.20
C GLY A 268 18.17 -1.34 2.59
N GLY A 269 18.56 -0.10 2.94
CA GLY A 269 18.03 1.10 2.29
C GLY A 269 18.33 1.12 0.79
N ALA A 270 19.59 0.82 0.41
CA ALA A 270 19.98 0.71 -1.00
C ALA A 270 19.21 -0.41 -1.72
N ALA A 271 19.01 -1.56 -1.07
CA ALA A 271 18.23 -2.67 -1.61
C ALA A 271 16.80 -2.25 -1.96
N MET A 272 16.11 -1.49 -1.10
CA MET A 272 14.78 -0.97 -1.37
C MET A 272 14.76 -0.08 -2.61
N ILE A 273 15.72 0.85 -2.73
CA ILE A 273 15.82 1.78 -3.85
C ILE A 273 16.04 1.02 -5.17
N VAL A 274 17.03 0.12 -5.20
CA VAL A 274 17.38 -0.67 -6.39
C VAL A 274 16.22 -1.59 -6.77
N ALA A 275 15.59 -2.25 -5.78
CA ALA A 275 14.44 -3.14 -6.03
C ALA A 275 13.27 -2.39 -6.66
N VAL A 276 12.95 -1.17 -6.21
CA VAL A 276 11.89 -0.35 -6.81
C VAL A 276 12.27 0.05 -8.24
N ILE A 277 13.46 0.61 -8.46
CA ILE A 277 13.87 1.11 -9.79
C ILE A 277 13.92 -0.04 -10.81
N VAL A 278 14.64 -1.12 -10.49
CA VAL A 278 14.83 -2.26 -11.40
C VAL A 278 13.50 -3.03 -11.58
N GLY A 279 12.73 -3.21 -10.50
CA GLY A 279 11.44 -3.89 -10.54
C GLY A 279 10.41 -3.15 -11.41
N VAL A 280 10.36 -1.83 -11.33
CA VAL A 280 9.53 -1.00 -12.22
C VAL A 280 9.99 -1.14 -13.65
N TRP A 281 11.27 -0.94 -13.89
CA TRP A 281 11.79 -0.97 -15.26
C TRP A 281 11.57 -2.33 -15.91
N ALA A 282 11.90 -3.42 -15.22
CA ALA A 282 11.68 -4.78 -15.69
C ALA A 282 10.19 -5.11 -15.89
N GLY A 283 9.32 -4.71 -14.94
CA GLY A 283 7.87 -4.91 -15.02
C GLY A 283 7.23 -4.13 -16.17
N VAL A 284 7.62 -2.87 -16.37
CA VAL A 284 7.14 -2.04 -17.49
C VAL A 284 7.62 -2.62 -18.83
N MET A 285 8.89 -3.05 -18.91
CA MET A 285 9.42 -3.70 -20.12
C MET A 285 8.73 -5.03 -20.42
N ALA A 286 8.42 -5.83 -19.41
CA ALA A 286 7.70 -7.10 -19.58
C ALA A 286 6.25 -6.88 -20.07
N THR A 287 5.63 -5.75 -19.74
CA THR A 287 4.22 -5.46 -20.08
C THR A 287 4.03 -4.64 -21.35
N LEU A 288 4.89 -3.66 -21.61
CA LEU A 288 4.85 -2.76 -22.77
C LEU A 288 5.86 -3.13 -23.87
N GLY A 289 6.86 -3.96 -23.57
CA GLY A 289 7.88 -4.34 -24.52
C GLY A 289 8.68 -3.14 -25.05
N LYS A 290 8.87 -3.05 -26.37
CA LYS A 290 9.61 -1.96 -27.02
C LYS A 290 8.94 -0.59 -26.84
N GLU A 291 7.62 -0.53 -26.67
CA GLU A 291 6.85 0.71 -26.45
C GLU A 291 7.24 1.41 -25.13
N ALA A 292 7.75 0.67 -24.15
CA ALA A 292 8.20 1.23 -22.87
C ALA A 292 9.24 2.34 -23.04
N ARG A 293 10.09 2.25 -24.09
CA ARG A 293 11.13 3.25 -24.39
C ARG A 293 10.55 4.57 -24.89
N ASN A 294 9.42 4.50 -25.59
CA ASN A 294 8.72 5.68 -26.10
C ASN A 294 7.96 6.43 -25.01
N HIS A 295 7.66 5.74 -23.87
CA HIS A 295 6.94 6.29 -22.75
C HIS A 295 7.83 6.41 -21.49
N ALA A 296 9.02 6.95 -21.64
CA ALA A 296 9.98 7.12 -20.53
C ALA A 296 9.41 7.97 -19.39
N SER A 297 8.63 9.03 -19.68
CA SER A 297 7.97 9.87 -18.68
C SER A 297 6.98 9.06 -17.82
N PHE A 298 6.25 8.15 -18.42
CA PHE A 298 5.35 7.24 -17.71
C PHE A 298 6.14 6.28 -16.79
N THR A 299 7.24 5.70 -17.26
CA THR A 299 8.09 4.83 -16.45
C THR A 299 8.64 5.58 -15.22
N TRP A 300 9.16 6.81 -15.39
CA TRP A 300 9.63 7.64 -14.29
C TRP A 300 8.49 8.05 -13.33
N TRP A 301 7.29 8.28 -13.84
CA TRP A 301 6.13 8.52 -13.01
C TRP A 301 5.77 7.29 -12.16
N ILE A 302 5.87 6.07 -12.70
CA ILE A 302 5.68 4.84 -11.91
C ILE A 302 6.77 4.75 -10.83
N VAL A 303 8.03 5.00 -11.14
CA VAL A 303 9.13 5.02 -10.16
C VAL A 303 8.81 6.01 -9.03
N ASN A 304 8.42 7.25 -9.38
CA ASN A 304 7.99 8.25 -8.40
C ASN A 304 6.89 7.70 -7.48
N ARG A 305 5.83 7.16 -8.08
CA ARG A 305 4.68 6.61 -7.36
C ARG A 305 5.08 5.46 -6.44
N LEU A 306 5.92 4.54 -6.91
CA LEU A 306 6.30 3.38 -6.13
C LEU A 306 7.24 3.73 -4.98
N MET A 307 8.17 4.63 -5.17
CA MET A 307 9.04 5.11 -4.08
C MET A 307 8.20 5.70 -2.94
N PHE A 308 7.17 6.50 -3.28
CA PHE A 308 6.27 7.06 -2.28
C PHE A 308 5.41 5.97 -1.61
N LEU A 309 4.80 5.09 -2.40
CA LEU A 309 3.94 4.02 -1.91
C LEU A 309 4.68 2.87 -1.20
N ALA A 310 5.99 2.72 -1.39
CA ALA A 310 6.79 1.79 -0.59
C ALA A 310 6.93 2.28 0.86
N ALA A 311 7.00 3.58 1.08
CA ALA A 311 7.21 4.16 2.39
C ALA A 311 5.92 4.28 3.23
N VAL A 312 4.84 4.82 2.68
CA VAL A 312 3.62 5.13 3.47
C VAL A 312 2.99 3.92 4.15
N PRO A 313 2.63 2.81 3.45
CA PRO A 313 2.05 1.65 4.11
C PRO A 313 3.04 0.94 5.04
N SER A 314 4.34 1.05 4.76
CA SER A 314 5.37 0.44 5.58
C SER A 314 5.56 1.18 6.91
N ILE A 315 5.50 2.52 6.89
CA ILE A 315 5.45 3.32 8.12
C ILE A 315 4.21 2.96 8.93
N GLN A 316 3.02 2.94 8.32
CA GLN A 316 1.78 2.57 9.00
C GLN A 316 1.87 1.20 9.69
N GLY A 317 2.54 0.25 9.04
CA GLY A 317 2.76 -1.07 9.61
C GLY A 317 3.76 -1.13 10.75
N SER A 318 4.79 -0.32 10.68
CA SER A 318 5.86 -0.30 11.67
C SER A 318 5.53 0.55 12.89
N VAL A 319 4.60 1.51 12.78
CA VAL A 319 4.21 2.42 13.86
C VAL A 319 3.70 1.67 15.09
N PHE A 320 2.95 0.59 14.94
CA PHE A 320 2.45 -0.20 16.05
C PHE A 320 3.59 -0.71 16.95
N TYR A 321 4.61 -1.34 16.37
CA TYR A 321 5.76 -1.84 17.13
C TYR A 321 6.70 -0.72 17.59
N PHE A 322 6.77 0.36 16.80
CA PHE A 322 7.54 1.53 17.19
C PHE A 322 6.98 2.20 18.44
N VAL A 323 5.66 2.40 18.56
CA VAL A 323 5.07 2.99 19.77
C VAL A 323 5.18 2.06 20.98
N MET A 324 5.08 0.73 20.79
CA MET A 324 5.40 -0.23 21.86
C MET A 324 6.81 -0.03 22.38
N TYR A 325 7.79 0.04 21.49
CA TYR A 325 9.18 0.27 21.85
C TYR A 325 9.40 1.63 22.52
N ALA A 326 8.92 2.71 21.88
CA ALA A 326 9.19 4.09 22.29
C ALA A 326 8.59 4.44 23.65
N PHE A 327 7.38 3.98 23.93
CA PHE A 327 6.66 4.28 25.17
C PHE A 327 6.65 3.13 26.17
N ARG A 328 7.25 1.98 25.82
CA ARG A 328 7.29 0.77 26.66
C ARG A 328 5.89 0.31 27.08
N ILE A 329 4.96 0.33 26.17
CA ILE A 329 3.55 -0.04 26.37
C ILE A 329 3.28 -1.42 25.78
N ASP A 330 2.23 -2.09 26.29
CA ASP A 330 1.76 -3.38 25.81
C ASP A 330 1.00 -3.26 24.47
N GLU A 331 0.61 -4.38 23.91
CA GLU A 331 -0.08 -4.48 22.63
C GLU A 331 -1.45 -3.78 22.64
N LYS A 332 -2.14 -3.80 23.80
CA LYS A 332 -3.46 -3.16 23.94
C LYS A 332 -3.33 -1.65 23.92
N ALA A 333 -2.44 -1.09 24.72
CA ALA A 333 -2.16 0.34 24.73
C ALA A 333 -1.60 0.82 23.39
N ALA A 334 -0.76 0.00 22.73
CA ALA A 334 -0.25 0.29 21.38
C ALA A 334 -1.36 0.31 20.33
N SER A 335 -2.37 -0.58 20.44
CA SER A 335 -3.53 -0.57 19.55
C SER A 335 -4.33 0.73 19.69
N ASP A 336 -4.63 1.16 20.91
CA ASP A 336 -5.37 2.40 21.16
C ASP A 336 -4.59 3.63 20.65
N LEU A 337 -3.29 3.71 20.97
CA LEU A 337 -2.44 4.81 20.52
C LEU A 337 -2.27 4.84 19.00
N THR A 338 -2.01 3.70 18.38
CA THR A 338 -1.90 3.59 16.91
C THR A 338 -3.22 3.96 16.24
N GLY A 339 -4.35 3.54 16.81
CA GLY A 339 -5.68 3.92 16.34
C GLY A 339 -5.90 5.43 16.41
N SER A 340 -5.57 6.06 17.52
CA SER A 340 -5.69 7.50 17.70
C SER A 340 -4.79 8.28 16.72
N LEU A 341 -3.54 7.86 16.54
CA LEU A 341 -2.63 8.40 15.52
C LEU A 341 -3.20 8.26 14.11
N THR A 342 -3.67 7.07 13.77
CA THR A 342 -4.25 6.77 12.46
C THR A 342 -5.48 7.63 12.18
N ALA A 343 -6.36 7.83 13.16
CA ALA A 343 -7.54 8.67 13.02
C ALA A 343 -7.18 10.13 12.76
N VAL A 344 -6.28 10.71 13.55
CA VAL A 344 -5.83 12.10 13.38
C VAL A 344 -5.16 12.27 12.00
N ILE A 345 -4.24 11.40 11.64
CA ILE A 345 -3.57 11.44 10.33
C ILE A 345 -4.58 11.30 9.19
N GLY A 346 -5.58 10.42 9.35
CA GLY A 346 -6.65 10.22 8.38
C GLY A 346 -7.48 11.49 8.10
N VAL A 347 -7.76 12.30 9.13
CA VAL A 347 -8.42 13.60 8.95
C VAL A 347 -7.61 14.50 8.01
N PHE A 348 -6.30 14.61 8.24
CA PHE A 348 -5.43 15.46 7.41
C PHE A 348 -5.24 14.90 6.00
N ILE A 349 -5.22 13.57 5.82
CA ILE A 349 -5.23 12.95 4.50
C ILE A 349 -6.48 13.36 3.72
N ILE A 350 -7.67 13.28 4.33
CA ILE A 350 -8.94 13.62 3.67
C ILE A 350 -8.98 15.11 3.31
N ILE A 351 -8.65 16.00 4.25
CA ILE A 351 -8.66 17.45 4.02
C ILE A 351 -7.78 17.82 2.83
N THR A 352 -6.56 17.28 2.77
CA THR A 352 -5.62 17.59 1.68
C THR A 352 -5.94 16.88 0.37
N ALA A 353 -6.48 15.66 0.42
CA ALA A 353 -6.94 14.97 -0.79
C ALA A 353 -8.07 15.75 -1.48
N LEU A 354 -9.03 16.29 -0.72
CA LEU A 354 -10.12 17.12 -1.26
C LEU A 354 -9.62 18.46 -1.81
N ALA A 355 -8.68 19.11 -1.11
CA ALA A 355 -8.11 20.38 -1.53
C ALA A 355 -7.12 20.24 -2.71
N SER A 356 -6.54 19.06 -2.90
CA SER A 356 -5.41 18.87 -3.82
C SER A 356 -5.78 19.06 -5.29
N GLY A 357 -7.02 18.78 -5.69
CA GLY A 357 -7.50 19.02 -7.05
C GLY A 357 -7.40 20.52 -7.42
N TRP A 358 -7.99 21.37 -6.60
CA TRP A 358 -7.93 22.81 -6.78
C TRP A 358 -6.49 23.37 -6.69
N LEU A 359 -5.69 22.81 -5.79
CA LEU A 359 -4.29 23.23 -5.62
C LEU A 359 -3.44 22.80 -6.82
N ALA A 360 -3.70 21.61 -7.38
CA ALA A 360 -3.01 21.09 -8.56
C ALA A 360 -3.25 21.95 -9.81
N ASP A 361 -4.45 22.51 -9.96
CA ASP A 361 -4.77 23.40 -11.08
C ASP A 361 -4.03 24.76 -10.97
N ARG A 362 -3.75 25.24 -9.74
CA ARG A 362 -3.05 26.51 -9.50
C ARG A 362 -1.52 26.37 -9.53
N VAL A 363 -0.99 25.36 -8.85
CA VAL A 363 0.46 25.15 -8.66
C VAL A 363 1.08 24.34 -9.79
N GLY A 364 0.26 23.49 -10.44
CA GLY A 364 0.65 22.49 -11.43
C GLY A 364 0.87 21.13 -10.79
N ARG A 365 0.33 20.08 -11.44
CA ARG A 365 0.30 18.70 -10.93
C ARG A 365 1.69 18.16 -10.57
N LYS A 366 2.67 18.29 -11.46
CA LYS A 366 4.06 17.83 -11.25
C LYS A 366 4.72 18.52 -10.04
N ARG A 367 4.54 19.85 -9.88
CA ARG A 367 5.11 20.60 -8.76
C ARG A 367 4.47 20.15 -7.44
N LEU A 368 3.17 19.95 -7.42
CA LEU A 368 2.44 19.54 -6.20
C LEU A 368 2.85 18.13 -5.75
N VAL A 369 3.07 17.20 -6.69
CA VAL A 369 3.65 15.87 -6.41
C VAL A 369 5.06 15.99 -5.82
N GLY A 370 5.90 16.90 -6.35
CA GLY A 370 7.24 17.16 -5.79
C GLY A 370 7.19 17.72 -4.36
N ILE A 371 6.32 18.71 -4.12
CA ILE A 371 6.12 19.30 -2.78
C ILE A 371 5.68 18.23 -1.80
N SER A 372 4.72 17.37 -2.18
CA SER A 372 4.24 16.30 -1.29
C SER A 372 5.34 15.29 -0.94
N GLY A 373 6.23 14.93 -1.89
CA GLY A 373 7.37 14.06 -1.61
C GLY A 373 8.36 14.68 -0.61
N LEU A 374 8.68 15.97 -0.75
CA LEU A 374 9.55 16.70 0.20
C LEU A 374 8.89 16.86 1.57
N MET A 375 7.59 17.16 1.63
CA MET A 375 6.85 17.21 2.89
C MET A 375 6.88 15.86 3.61
N ALA A 376 6.64 14.76 2.90
CA ALA A 376 6.70 13.43 3.48
C ALA A 376 8.11 13.09 3.98
N ALA A 377 9.16 13.48 3.23
CA ALA A 377 10.55 13.31 3.67
C ALA A 377 10.84 14.11 4.95
N ALA A 378 10.40 15.35 5.05
CA ALA A 378 10.53 16.18 6.24
C ALA A 378 9.81 15.55 7.46
N GLY A 379 8.59 15.04 7.27
CA GLY A 379 7.85 14.29 8.30
C GLY A 379 8.59 13.03 8.73
N GLY A 380 9.19 12.29 7.77
CA GLY A 380 10.02 11.11 8.05
C GLY A 380 11.28 11.46 8.87
N VAL A 381 11.97 12.54 8.52
CA VAL A 381 13.13 13.05 9.28
C VAL A 381 12.71 13.47 10.70
N LEU A 382 11.57 14.15 10.85
CA LEU A 382 11.05 14.53 12.16
C LEU A 382 10.74 13.29 13.02
N LEU A 383 10.23 12.21 12.41
CA LEU A 383 9.97 10.95 13.10
C LEU A 383 11.28 10.33 13.66
N LEU A 384 12.43 10.50 12.99
CA LEU A 384 13.72 10.02 13.48
C LEU A 384 14.10 10.63 14.84
N SER A 385 13.75 11.89 15.10
CA SER A 385 14.04 12.55 16.36
C SER A 385 13.37 11.91 17.57
N THR A 386 12.28 11.14 17.33
CA THR A 386 11.48 10.53 18.41
C THR A 386 11.95 9.15 18.84
N ILE A 387 12.98 8.59 18.22
CA ILE A 387 13.37 7.18 18.43
C ILE A 387 14.02 6.98 19.80
N TRP A 388 14.93 7.86 20.18
CA TRP A 388 15.61 7.78 21.49
C TRP A 388 15.12 8.83 22.50
N VAL A 389 14.36 9.85 22.03
CA VAL A 389 13.71 10.85 22.86
C VAL A 389 12.22 10.83 22.50
N PRO A 390 11.45 9.83 23.02
CA PRO A 390 10.06 9.66 22.65
C PRO A 390 9.23 10.88 23.02
N SER A 391 8.54 11.45 22.05
CA SER A 391 7.60 12.55 22.23
C SER A 391 6.32 12.29 21.45
N LEU A 392 5.24 12.09 22.17
CA LEU A 392 3.93 11.84 21.54
C LEU A 392 3.52 13.02 20.64
N VAL A 393 3.76 14.25 21.08
CA VAL A 393 3.46 15.47 20.30
C VAL A 393 4.24 15.46 18.98
N MET A 394 5.53 15.13 19.01
CA MET A 394 6.36 15.07 17.80
C MET A 394 5.92 13.95 16.85
N ILE A 395 5.47 12.79 17.36
CA ILE A 395 4.93 11.71 16.56
C ILE A 395 3.64 12.15 15.87
N TYR A 396 2.74 12.86 16.58
CA TYR A 396 1.53 13.45 15.96
C TYR A 396 1.88 14.48 14.90
N ILE A 397 2.84 15.37 15.14
CA ILE A 397 3.29 16.37 14.16
C ILE A 397 3.88 15.69 12.93
N ALA A 398 4.82 14.76 13.13
CA ALA A 398 5.44 14.02 12.02
C ALA A 398 4.39 13.24 11.20
N GLY A 399 3.50 12.51 11.88
CA GLY A 399 2.41 11.78 11.26
C GLY A 399 1.44 12.69 10.49
N THR A 400 1.10 13.86 11.06
CA THR A 400 0.26 14.87 10.39
C THR A 400 0.91 15.40 9.12
N ILE A 401 2.21 15.73 9.15
CA ILE A 401 2.95 16.16 7.96
C ILE A 401 2.94 15.07 6.89
N ILE A 402 3.20 13.81 7.25
CA ILE A 402 3.14 12.67 6.32
C ILE A 402 1.71 12.49 5.81
N GLY A 403 0.69 12.66 6.64
CA GLY A 403 -0.72 12.59 6.26
C GLY A 403 -1.11 13.66 5.24
N LEU A 404 -0.77 14.93 5.51
CA LEU A 404 -0.97 16.05 4.59
C LEU A 404 -0.29 15.76 3.23
N ALA A 405 0.96 15.32 3.28
CA ALA A 405 1.73 14.94 2.09
C ALA A 405 1.07 13.80 1.30
N THR A 406 0.57 12.77 2.01
CA THR A 406 -0.08 11.61 1.40
C THR A 406 -1.38 12.00 0.68
N GLY A 407 -2.22 12.83 1.28
CA GLY A 407 -3.45 13.31 0.65
C GLY A 407 -3.17 14.13 -0.61
N LEU A 408 -2.20 15.06 -0.56
CA LEU A 408 -1.74 15.81 -1.73
C LEU A 408 -1.19 14.88 -2.82
N PHE A 409 -0.34 13.92 -2.44
CA PHE A 409 0.30 13.00 -3.37
C PHE A 409 -0.72 12.12 -4.09
N MET A 410 -1.61 11.45 -3.36
CA MET A 410 -2.51 10.45 -3.94
C MET A 410 -3.35 11.03 -5.08
N THR A 411 -3.92 12.20 -4.90
CA THR A 411 -4.77 12.85 -5.89
C THR A 411 -3.96 13.46 -7.04
N SER A 412 -2.91 14.24 -6.72
CA SER A 412 -2.11 14.95 -7.73
C SER A 412 -1.27 14.01 -8.57
N ASN A 413 -0.72 12.93 -7.95
CA ASN A 413 0.06 11.93 -8.67
C ASN A 413 -0.80 11.13 -9.64
N TRP A 414 -2.02 10.77 -9.24
CA TRP A 414 -2.95 10.10 -10.15
C TRP A 414 -3.33 10.98 -11.34
N ALA A 415 -3.65 12.25 -11.08
CA ALA A 415 -3.93 13.23 -12.14
C ALA A 415 -2.73 13.47 -13.07
N LEU A 416 -1.51 13.49 -12.52
CA LEU A 416 -0.29 13.55 -13.35
C LEU A 416 -0.13 12.31 -14.21
N GLY A 417 -0.44 11.13 -13.69
CA GLY A 417 -0.36 9.87 -14.44
C GLY A 417 -1.33 9.82 -15.61
N THR A 418 -2.56 10.33 -15.43
CA THR A 418 -3.53 10.40 -16.53
C THR A 418 -3.09 11.34 -17.65
N ASP A 419 -2.31 12.39 -17.37
CA ASP A 419 -1.78 13.29 -18.40
C ASP A 419 -0.62 12.68 -19.24
N LEU A 420 -0.02 11.59 -18.75
CA LEU A 420 1.14 10.94 -19.39
C LEU A 420 0.75 9.72 -20.24
N VAL A 421 -0.53 9.42 -20.32
CA VAL A 421 -1.03 8.19 -20.95
C VAL A 421 -1.97 8.54 -22.09
N PRO A 422 -1.85 7.89 -23.27
CA PRO A 422 -2.80 8.07 -24.36
C PRO A 422 -4.22 7.67 -23.95
N ASP A 423 -5.22 8.49 -24.27
CA ASP A 423 -6.61 8.26 -23.88
C ASP A 423 -7.14 6.88 -24.34
N ALA A 424 -6.78 6.45 -25.54
CA ALA A 424 -7.16 5.16 -26.09
C ALA A 424 -6.62 3.94 -25.33
N GLU A 425 -5.50 4.09 -24.58
CA GLU A 425 -4.81 3.01 -23.86
C GLU A 425 -4.78 3.22 -22.34
N ALA A 426 -5.50 4.22 -21.84
CA ALA A 426 -5.48 4.62 -20.42
C ALA A 426 -5.70 3.42 -19.46
N GLY A 427 -6.62 2.53 -19.78
CA GLY A 427 -6.87 1.33 -18.97
C GLY A 427 -5.68 0.39 -18.87
N ARG A 428 -4.94 0.21 -19.98
CA ARG A 428 -3.73 -0.64 -20.03
C ARG A 428 -2.62 -0.07 -19.16
N PHE A 429 -2.29 1.21 -19.33
CA PHE A 429 -1.21 1.89 -18.62
C PHE A 429 -1.49 2.07 -17.13
N LEU A 430 -2.69 2.55 -16.77
CA LEU A 430 -3.08 2.74 -15.36
C LEU A 430 -3.20 1.40 -14.62
N GLY A 431 -3.60 0.32 -15.32
CA GLY A 431 -3.57 -1.03 -14.79
C GLY A 431 -2.15 -1.47 -14.37
N ILE A 432 -1.13 -1.17 -15.17
CA ILE A 432 0.29 -1.41 -14.84
C ILE A 432 0.69 -0.66 -13.57
N SER A 433 0.27 0.59 -13.41
CA SER A 433 0.57 1.40 -12.23
C SER A 433 -0.05 0.82 -10.94
N ASN A 434 -1.26 0.26 -11.02
CA ASN A 434 -1.91 -0.36 -9.87
C ASN A 434 -1.20 -1.65 -9.43
N LEU A 435 -0.82 -2.51 -10.37
CA LEU A 435 -0.03 -3.72 -10.11
C LEU A 435 1.33 -3.37 -9.51
N ALA A 436 2.00 -2.35 -10.07
CA ALA A 436 3.26 -1.86 -9.55
C ALA A 436 3.14 -1.38 -8.09
N GLY A 437 2.00 -0.73 -7.71
CA GLY A 437 1.76 -0.27 -6.35
C GLY A 437 1.81 -1.38 -5.31
N ALA A 438 1.29 -2.57 -5.62
CA ALA A 438 1.40 -3.74 -4.73
C ALA A 438 2.87 -4.20 -4.58
N GLY A 439 3.66 -4.16 -5.66
CA GLY A 439 5.09 -4.46 -5.62
C GLY A 439 5.87 -3.54 -4.68
N ALA A 440 5.52 -2.25 -4.64
CA ALA A 440 6.13 -1.31 -3.69
C ALA A 440 5.90 -1.71 -2.23
N GLY A 441 4.70 -2.17 -1.89
CA GLY A 441 4.38 -2.68 -0.56
C GLY A 441 5.19 -3.92 -0.17
N ILE A 442 5.43 -4.84 -1.14
CA ILE A 442 6.28 -6.03 -0.93
C ILE A 442 7.71 -5.60 -0.56
N VAL A 443 8.29 -4.66 -1.30
CA VAL A 443 9.65 -4.17 -1.06
C VAL A 443 9.74 -3.46 0.30
N GLY A 444 8.85 -2.51 0.55
CA GLY A 444 8.89 -1.70 1.78
C GLY A 444 8.66 -2.52 3.05
N ALA A 445 7.64 -3.36 3.08
CA ALA A 445 7.31 -4.17 4.26
C ALA A 445 8.27 -5.35 4.44
N GLY A 446 8.63 -6.05 3.35
CA GLY A 446 9.47 -7.26 3.40
C GLY A 446 10.90 -6.93 3.84
N ILE A 447 11.57 -6.01 3.14
CA ILE A 447 12.95 -5.61 3.46
C ILE A 447 12.96 -4.82 4.79
N GLY A 448 11.98 -3.92 4.99
CA GLY A 448 11.90 -3.09 6.20
C GLY A 448 11.79 -3.90 7.48
N GLY A 449 10.96 -4.94 7.51
CA GLY A 449 10.81 -5.81 8.68
C GLY A 449 12.13 -6.49 9.08
N LEU A 450 12.84 -7.03 8.06
CA LEU A 450 14.13 -7.69 8.28
C LEU A 450 15.18 -6.73 8.86
N ILE A 451 15.31 -5.52 8.28
CA ILE A 451 16.23 -4.49 8.77
C ILE A 451 15.88 -4.13 10.21
N ALA A 452 14.58 -3.94 10.50
CA ALA A 452 14.12 -3.54 11.83
C ALA A 452 14.56 -4.54 12.90
N ASP A 453 14.32 -5.83 12.71
CA ASP A 453 14.66 -6.86 13.70
C ASP A 453 16.15 -7.04 13.86
N GLN A 454 16.92 -7.12 12.77
CA GLN A 454 18.36 -7.32 12.82
C GLN A 454 19.07 -6.16 13.53
N LEU A 455 18.71 -4.92 13.23
CA LEU A 455 19.33 -3.76 13.84
C LEU A 455 18.85 -3.50 15.27
N ASN A 456 17.61 -3.84 15.62
CA ASN A 456 17.13 -3.77 17.00
C ASN A 456 17.83 -4.79 17.90
N SER A 457 18.28 -5.93 17.35
CA SER A 457 19.09 -6.89 18.10
C SER A 457 20.50 -6.36 18.42
N PHE A 458 21.06 -5.48 17.57
CA PHE A 458 22.33 -4.81 17.80
C PHE A 458 22.20 -3.69 18.85
N ARG A 459 21.23 -2.78 18.63
CA ARG A 459 20.90 -1.69 19.54
C ARG A 459 19.41 -1.38 19.48
N PRO A 460 18.70 -1.43 20.61
CA PRO A 460 17.27 -1.09 20.64
C PRO A 460 16.99 0.29 20.00
N GLY A 461 16.02 0.35 19.11
CA GLY A 461 15.63 1.54 18.35
C GLY A 461 16.39 1.74 17.04
N LEU A 462 17.58 1.14 16.85
CA LEU A 462 18.37 1.32 15.63
C LEU A 462 17.64 0.80 14.38
N GLY A 463 16.86 -0.28 14.54
CA GLY A 463 16.05 -0.81 13.46
C GLY A 463 15.00 0.18 12.99
N TYR A 464 14.26 0.81 13.92
CA TYR A 464 13.30 1.85 13.59
C TYR A 464 13.96 3.08 12.95
N PHE A 465 15.14 3.47 13.45
CA PHE A 465 15.94 4.54 12.84
C PHE A 465 16.25 4.21 11.37
N ALA A 466 16.78 3.03 11.09
CA ALA A 466 17.20 2.65 9.74
C ALA A 466 16.02 2.58 8.78
N ILE A 467 14.86 2.00 9.18
CA ILE A 467 13.70 1.92 8.29
C ILE A 467 13.07 3.30 8.05
N PHE A 468 12.91 4.15 9.08
CA PHE A 468 12.34 5.49 8.89
C PHE A 468 13.29 6.40 8.09
N ALA A 469 14.60 6.29 8.29
CA ALA A 469 15.58 6.97 7.44
C ALA A 469 15.48 6.51 5.98
N SER A 470 15.39 5.20 5.74
CA SER A 470 15.20 4.66 4.39
C SER A 470 13.91 5.17 3.74
N TYR A 471 12.81 5.26 4.50
CA TYR A 471 11.55 5.78 3.99
C TYR A 471 11.61 7.29 3.71
N ALA A 472 12.29 8.08 4.56
CA ALA A 472 12.53 9.50 4.31
C ALA A 472 13.34 9.70 3.01
N VAL A 473 14.36 8.86 2.78
CA VAL A 473 15.13 8.86 1.54
C VAL A 473 14.27 8.48 0.34
N LEU A 474 13.41 7.46 0.46
CA LEU A 474 12.49 7.07 -0.62
C LEU A 474 11.52 8.21 -0.97
N PHE A 475 10.98 8.94 0.01
CA PHE A 475 10.17 10.14 -0.23
C PHE A 475 10.95 11.23 -0.97
N ALA A 476 12.18 11.51 -0.56
CA ALA A 476 13.02 12.49 -1.23
C ALA A 476 13.36 12.06 -2.68
N LEU A 477 13.73 10.79 -2.87
CA LEU A 477 14.03 10.23 -4.19
C LEU A 477 12.77 10.15 -5.08
N SER A 478 11.57 10.00 -4.51
CA SER A 478 10.34 10.13 -5.29
C SER A 478 10.26 11.51 -5.96
N THR A 479 10.61 12.57 -5.24
CA THR A 479 10.67 13.92 -5.84
C THR A 479 11.75 14.04 -6.92
N VAL A 480 12.94 13.48 -6.67
CA VAL A 480 14.04 13.50 -7.66
C VAL A 480 13.66 12.77 -8.94
N SER A 481 12.93 11.65 -8.84
CA SER A 481 12.48 10.87 -10.01
C SER A 481 11.58 11.66 -10.96
N LEU A 482 10.91 12.73 -10.48
CA LEU A 482 10.13 13.65 -11.32
C LEU A 482 10.99 14.42 -12.34
N LEU A 483 12.31 14.49 -12.17
CA LEU A 483 13.20 15.08 -13.17
C LEU A 483 13.14 14.30 -14.50
N GLY A 484 12.89 12.98 -14.44
CA GLY A 484 12.68 12.13 -15.60
C GLY A 484 11.31 12.27 -16.27
N VAL A 485 10.33 12.88 -15.58
CA VAL A 485 9.00 13.14 -16.15
C VAL A 485 9.03 14.45 -16.94
N LYS A 486 9.07 14.37 -18.26
CA LYS A 486 9.02 15.52 -19.17
C LYS A 486 7.58 15.72 -19.63
N LYS A 487 7.12 16.97 -19.80
CA LYS A 487 5.91 17.25 -20.59
C LYS A 487 6.20 16.80 -22.01
N GLU A 488 5.44 15.87 -22.55
CA GLU A 488 5.41 15.68 -23.99
C GLU A 488 4.96 17.00 -24.60
N LYS A 489 5.79 17.56 -25.50
CA LYS A 489 5.44 18.78 -26.21
C LYS A 489 4.18 18.47 -27.04
N GLU A 490 3.22 19.42 -27.05
CA GLU A 490 2.08 19.53 -27.95
C GLU A 490 2.46 19.56 -29.46
N ASN A 491 3.38 18.72 -29.92
CA ASN A 491 3.91 18.72 -31.28
C ASN A 491 3.37 17.58 -32.15
N LEU A 492 2.18 17.03 -31.86
CA LEU A 492 1.56 16.02 -32.74
C LEU A 492 0.25 16.47 -33.39
N PHE A 493 -0.12 17.75 -33.30
CA PHE A 493 -1.29 18.30 -34.02
C PHE A 493 -0.96 19.54 -34.87
N GLN A 494 0.23 19.56 -35.48
CA GLN A 494 0.54 20.44 -36.59
C GLN A 494 1.23 19.61 -37.68
N ASN A 495 0.45 18.80 -38.38
CA ASN A 495 0.65 18.43 -39.80
C ASN A 495 -0.65 17.84 -40.33
#